data_f5dfdd16ad6834713cab4a75e1c591a4
#
_entry.id   f5dfdd16ad6834713cab4a75e1c591a4
#
_cell.length_a   1.000
_cell.length_b   1.000
_cell.length_c   1.000
_cell.angle_alpha   90.00
_cell.angle_beta   90.00
_cell.angle_gamma   90.00
#
_symmetry.space_group_name_H-M   'P 1'
#
loop_
_entity.id
_entity.type
_entity.pdbx_description
1 polymer ?
#
loop_
_entity_poly.entity_id
_entity_poly.type
_entity_poly.pdbx_seq_one_letter_code
_entity_poly.pdbx_strand_id
1 'polypeptide(L)'
;MTLPQPDHRHHTYADYLSWPDDVRYELIDGVAYLMSPAPTLEHQDVVGEIYYQLRQALGDQPCRAYVSPVDVRVPRAAEDDADIDTVVQPDVLVICDRGKTDRRGVRGGPDFVVEVLSPGTASHDHVRKRQVYERAGVREYWLVHPVDRTLTVYRLEQGRFGGAAVTELAGETPVGVLPGVVIAWDALIGRLASSED
;
A
#
# COMPACT_ATOMS: atom_id res chain seq x y z
N MET A 1 24.11 2.85 -5.80
CA MET A 1 22.87 2.51 -6.54
C MET A 1 22.27 3.82 -7.00
N THR A 2 22.16 4.00 -8.31
CA THR A 2 21.49 5.18 -8.88
C THR A 2 19.99 4.93 -8.75
N LEU A 3 19.28 5.81 -8.03
CA LEU A 3 17.82 5.82 -8.06
C LEU A 3 17.38 5.94 -9.53
N PRO A 4 16.36 5.19 -9.96
CA PRO A 4 15.85 5.31 -11.32
C PRO A 4 15.43 6.76 -11.55
N GLN A 5 16.03 7.42 -12.54
CA GLN A 5 15.59 8.74 -12.92
C GLN A 5 14.27 8.60 -13.65
N PRO A 6 13.20 9.31 -13.22
CA PRO A 6 11.96 9.36 -13.98
C PRO A 6 12.27 9.88 -15.38
N ASP A 7 11.74 9.22 -16.40
CA ASP A 7 11.72 9.86 -17.70
C ASP A 7 10.73 11.03 -17.63
N HIS A 8 10.98 12.11 -18.33
CA HIS A 8 10.15 13.31 -18.30
C HIS A 8 8.93 13.22 -19.22
N ARG A 9 8.55 12.01 -19.66
CA ARG A 9 7.35 11.79 -20.46
C ARG A 9 6.17 11.58 -19.54
N HIS A 10 5.01 12.04 -19.98
CA HIS A 10 3.76 11.72 -19.31
C HIS A 10 3.24 10.38 -19.84
N HIS A 11 3.12 9.41 -18.95
CA HIS A 11 2.63 8.06 -19.25
C HIS A 11 1.22 7.84 -18.75
N THR A 12 0.53 6.92 -19.41
CA THR A 12 -0.81 6.46 -19.03
C THR A 12 -0.79 4.95 -18.73
N TYR A 13 -1.90 4.43 -18.25
CA TYR A 13 -2.05 2.99 -18.03
C TYR A 13 -1.95 2.18 -19.33
N ALA A 14 -2.33 2.77 -20.47
CA ALA A 14 -2.10 2.14 -21.78
C ALA A 14 -0.59 1.94 -22.06
N ASP A 15 0.24 2.94 -21.73
CA ASP A 15 1.70 2.82 -21.83
C ASP A 15 2.23 1.77 -20.85
N TYR A 16 1.79 1.83 -19.58
CA TYR A 16 2.16 0.88 -18.52
C TYR A 16 1.94 -0.57 -18.95
N LEU A 17 0.81 -0.89 -19.57
CA LEU A 17 0.49 -2.24 -20.05
C LEU A 17 1.39 -2.71 -21.23
N SER A 18 2.14 -1.80 -21.84
CA SER A 18 3.10 -2.11 -22.91
C SER A 18 4.53 -2.36 -22.42
N TRP A 19 4.79 -2.08 -21.15
CA TRP A 19 6.13 -2.24 -20.56
C TRP A 19 6.49 -3.71 -20.33
N PRO A 20 7.78 -4.05 -20.25
CA PRO A 20 8.22 -5.42 -20.02
C PRO A 20 7.72 -5.98 -18.67
N ASP A 21 7.23 -7.21 -18.69
CA ASP A 21 6.68 -7.90 -17.50
C ASP A 21 7.74 -8.25 -16.43
N ASP A 22 9.02 -8.24 -16.80
CA ASP A 22 10.14 -8.55 -15.90
C ASP A 22 10.61 -7.35 -15.05
N VAL A 23 10.03 -6.17 -15.30
CA VAL A 23 10.35 -4.93 -14.57
C VAL A 23 9.07 -4.35 -13.99
N ARG A 24 9.07 -4.14 -12.67
CA ARG A 24 7.92 -3.56 -11.98
C ARG A 24 8.05 -2.04 -11.87
N TYR A 25 6.98 -1.36 -12.23
CA TYR A 25 6.87 0.10 -12.12
C TYR A 25 5.63 0.49 -11.33
N GLU A 26 5.69 1.66 -10.71
CA GLU A 26 4.51 2.43 -10.33
C GLU A 26 4.42 3.66 -11.22
N LEU A 27 3.21 4.09 -11.50
CA LEU A 27 2.92 5.29 -12.26
C LEU A 27 2.23 6.28 -11.35
N ILE A 28 2.81 7.47 -11.15
CA ILE A 28 2.21 8.52 -10.32
C ILE A 28 2.21 9.82 -11.09
N ASP A 29 1.01 10.35 -11.34
CA ASP A 29 0.81 11.60 -12.08
C ASP A 29 1.53 11.61 -13.45
N GLY A 30 1.49 10.48 -14.15
CA GLY A 30 2.13 10.28 -15.44
C GLY A 30 3.64 10.02 -15.38
N VAL A 31 4.24 9.98 -14.20
CA VAL A 31 5.67 9.70 -14.03
C VAL A 31 5.89 8.25 -13.64
N ALA A 32 6.72 7.54 -14.41
CA ALA A 32 7.09 6.16 -14.12
C ALA A 32 8.18 6.07 -13.06
N TYR A 33 7.94 5.27 -12.04
CA TYR A 33 8.90 4.97 -10.96
C TYR A 33 9.22 3.48 -10.97
N LEU A 34 10.48 3.16 -11.21
CA LEU A 34 10.97 1.79 -11.11
C LEU A 34 10.86 1.33 -9.65
N MET A 35 10.21 0.22 -9.41
CA MET A 35 10.15 -0.37 -8.08
C MET A 35 11.50 -0.94 -7.67
N SER A 36 11.79 -0.92 -6.39
CA SER A 36 13.00 -1.49 -5.83
C SER A 36 13.16 -2.98 -6.19
N PRO A 37 14.40 -3.51 -6.21
CA PRO A 37 14.64 -4.95 -6.26
C PRO A 37 13.88 -5.67 -5.16
N ALA A 38 13.92 -7.01 -5.18
CA ALA A 38 13.23 -7.84 -4.20
C ALA A 38 13.36 -7.30 -2.76
N PRO A 39 12.26 -7.24 -2.00
CA PRO A 39 12.26 -6.75 -0.62
C PRO A 39 13.07 -7.69 0.29
N THR A 40 13.46 -7.20 1.48
CA THR A 40 14.13 -8.00 2.51
C THR A 40 13.17 -9.04 3.09
N LEU A 41 13.74 -10.10 3.71
CA LEU A 41 12.93 -11.09 4.43
C LEU A 41 12.11 -10.45 5.55
N GLU A 42 12.70 -9.52 6.28
CA GLU A 42 12.02 -8.75 7.33
C GLU A 42 10.77 -8.02 6.80
N HIS A 43 10.90 -7.33 5.65
CA HIS A 43 9.77 -6.70 4.98
C HIS A 43 8.68 -7.73 4.63
N GLN A 44 9.08 -8.89 4.08
CA GLN A 44 8.15 -9.96 3.72
C GLN A 44 7.46 -10.58 4.95
N ASP A 45 8.15 -10.73 6.07
CA ASP A 45 7.57 -11.23 7.32
C ASP A 45 6.49 -10.29 7.84
N VAL A 46 6.74 -8.97 7.80
CA VAL A 46 5.76 -7.96 8.20
C VAL A 46 4.53 -7.96 7.28
N VAL A 47 4.75 -7.93 5.96
CA VAL A 47 3.67 -7.97 4.96
C VAL A 47 2.84 -9.25 5.12
N GLY A 48 3.51 -10.40 5.22
CA GLY A 48 2.87 -11.71 5.35
C GLY A 48 2.03 -11.82 6.63
N GLU A 49 2.54 -11.33 7.76
CA GLU A 49 1.83 -11.38 9.03
C GLU A 49 0.60 -10.47 9.05
N ILE A 50 0.73 -9.22 8.60
CA ILE A 50 -0.41 -8.31 8.51
C ILE A 50 -1.49 -8.88 7.59
N TYR A 51 -1.10 -9.38 6.42
CA TYR A 51 -2.03 -10.01 5.49
C TYR A 51 -2.72 -11.23 6.11
N TYR A 52 -1.99 -12.10 6.80
CA TYR A 52 -2.54 -13.27 7.47
C TYR A 52 -3.59 -12.88 8.51
N GLN A 53 -3.28 -11.94 9.39
CA GLN A 53 -4.21 -11.48 10.44
C GLN A 53 -5.46 -10.82 9.84
N LEU A 54 -5.31 -9.99 8.80
CA LEU A 54 -6.43 -9.41 8.06
C LEU A 54 -7.32 -10.50 7.44
N ARG A 55 -6.73 -11.51 6.79
CA ARG A 55 -7.47 -12.62 6.20
C ARG A 55 -8.25 -13.43 7.22
N GLN A 56 -7.64 -13.68 8.37
CA GLN A 56 -8.28 -14.38 9.49
C GLN A 56 -9.44 -13.58 10.05
N ALA A 57 -9.23 -12.30 10.35
CA ALA A 57 -10.25 -11.46 10.96
C ALA A 57 -11.42 -11.14 10.02
N LEU A 58 -11.16 -10.99 8.71
CA LEU A 58 -12.20 -10.73 7.71
C LEU A 58 -13.05 -11.97 7.39
N GLY A 59 -12.46 -13.17 7.45
CA GLY A 59 -13.20 -14.43 7.21
C GLY A 59 -14.11 -14.37 5.99
N ASP A 60 -15.42 -14.59 6.22
CA ASP A 60 -16.46 -14.55 5.18
C ASP A 60 -17.12 -13.17 5.00
N GLN A 61 -16.63 -12.13 5.68
CA GLN A 61 -17.13 -10.77 5.49
C GLN A 61 -16.99 -10.31 4.02
N PRO A 62 -17.75 -9.28 3.59
CA PRO A 62 -17.69 -8.80 2.20
C PRO A 62 -16.32 -8.22 1.81
N CYS A 63 -15.57 -7.67 2.79
CA CYS A 63 -14.24 -7.13 2.56
C CYS A 63 -13.22 -8.23 2.26
N ARG A 64 -12.27 -7.93 1.39
CA ARG A 64 -11.18 -8.85 0.99
C ARG A 64 -9.83 -8.18 1.12
N ALA A 65 -8.89 -8.87 1.77
CA ALA A 65 -7.50 -8.46 1.82
C ALA A 65 -6.73 -9.07 0.64
N TYR A 66 -5.82 -8.26 0.08
CA TYR A 66 -4.89 -8.64 -0.97
C TYR A 66 -3.48 -8.19 -0.60
N VAL A 67 -2.48 -8.86 -1.19
CA VAL A 67 -1.06 -8.58 -1.02
C VAL A 67 -0.42 -8.31 -2.37
N SER A 68 0.59 -7.43 -2.42
CA SER A 68 1.36 -7.11 -3.63
C SER A 68 1.86 -8.38 -4.34
N PRO A 69 1.89 -8.39 -5.70
CA PRO A 69 1.56 -7.28 -6.60
C PRO A 69 0.06 -7.23 -6.96
N VAL A 70 -0.56 -6.09 -6.76
CA VAL A 70 -1.91 -5.79 -7.24
C VAL A 70 -1.93 -4.35 -7.72
N ASP A 71 -2.27 -4.13 -8.99
CA ASP A 71 -2.43 -2.79 -9.53
C ASP A 71 -3.65 -2.10 -8.94
N VAL A 72 -3.42 -0.92 -8.38
CA VAL A 72 -4.45 0.01 -7.96
C VAL A 72 -4.42 1.21 -8.91
N ARG A 73 -5.37 1.23 -9.85
CA ARG A 73 -5.55 2.32 -10.82
C ARG A 73 -6.37 3.42 -10.16
N VAL A 74 -5.79 4.61 -10.07
CA VAL A 74 -6.41 5.76 -9.38
C VAL A 74 -6.87 6.79 -10.42
N PRO A 75 -8.13 6.74 -10.88
CA PRO A 75 -8.65 7.74 -11.81
C PRO A 75 -8.81 9.09 -11.11
N ARG A 76 -8.61 10.18 -11.87
CA ARG A 76 -8.86 11.56 -11.38
C ARG A 76 -10.33 11.96 -11.52
N ALA A 77 -11.01 11.39 -12.51
CA ALA A 77 -12.40 11.65 -12.82
C ALA A 77 -13.05 10.43 -13.49
N ALA A 78 -14.12 10.62 -14.26
CA ALA A 78 -14.75 9.58 -15.07
C ALA A 78 -13.98 9.39 -16.39
N GLU A 79 -12.68 9.05 -16.29
CA GLU A 79 -11.81 8.76 -17.43
C GLU A 79 -11.76 7.27 -17.75
N ASP A 80 -11.43 6.93 -18.98
CA ASP A 80 -11.22 5.53 -19.37
C ASP A 80 -9.94 4.98 -18.73
N ASP A 81 -9.89 3.67 -18.49
CA ASP A 81 -8.72 3.02 -17.88
C ASP A 81 -7.42 3.32 -18.64
N ALA A 82 -7.48 3.39 -19.96
CA ALA A 82 -6.33 3.67 -20.80
C ALA A 82 -5.66 5.02 -20.52
N ASP A 83 -6.44 5.99 -20.04
CA ASP A 83 -6.02 7.37 -19.80
C ASP A 83 -5.58 7.62 -18.34
N ILE A 84 -5.81 6.65 -17.44
CA ILE A 84 -5.37 6.75 -16.03
C ILE A 84 -3.86 6.94 -15.99
N ASP A 85 -3.41 7.98 -15.29
CA ASP A 85 -1.99 8.33 -15.16
C ASP A 85 -1.41 8.00 -13.78
N THR A 86 -2.15 7.23 -12.98
CA THR A 86 -1.69 6.82 -11.64
C THR A 86 -2.07 5.37 -11.36
N VAL A 87 -1.03 4.54 -11.19
CA VAL A 87 -1.12 3.11 -10.85
C VAL A 87 -0.09 2.81 -9.77
N VAL A 88 -0.53 2.36 -8.61
CA VAL A 88 0.33 2.02 -7.47
C VAL A 88 0.12 0.57 -7.05
N GLN A 89 1.12 -0.03 -6.41
CA GLN A 89 1.07 -1.40 -5.93
C GLN A 89 1.35 -1.44 -4.41
N PRO A 90 0.32 -1.20 -3.57
CA PRO A 90 0.49 -1.24 -2.12
C PRO A 90 0.88 -2.64 -1.63
N ASP A 91 1.67 -2.71 -0.55
CA ASP A 91 2.09 -3.98 0.02
C ASP A 91 0.91 -4.83 0.49
N VAL A 92 -0.04 -4.21 1.22
CA VAL A 92 -1.30 -4.84 1.62
C VAL A 92 -2.45 -3.86 1.42
N LEU A 93 -3.58 -4.37 0.94
CA LEU A 93 -4.79 -3.57 0.77
C LEU A 93 -6.05 -4.35 1.13
N VAL A 94 -7.10 -3.64 1.53
CA VAL A 94 -8.43 -4.21 1.74
C VAL A 94 -9.46 -3.47 0.92
N ILE A 95 -10.31 -4.24 0.24
CA ILE A 95 -11.44 -3.75 -0.56
C ILE A 95 -12.73 -4.31 0.01
N CYS A 96 -13.69 -3.45 0.30
CA CYS A 96 -15.03 -3.81 0.76
C CYS A 96 -16.08 -3.71 -0.37
N ASP A 97 -15.86 -2.86 -1.36
CA ASP A 97 -16.69 -2.74 -2.55
C ASP A 97 -16.13 -3.56 -3.72
N ARG A 98 -16.76 -4.70 -4.02
CA ARG A 98 -16.37 -5.56 -5.14
C ARG A 98 -16.52 -4.91 -6.52
N GLY A 99 -17.33 -3.87 -6.64
CA GLY A 99 -17.46 -3.09 -7.89
C GLY A 99 -16.17 -2.40 -8.29
N LYS A 100 -15.23 -2.23 -7.35
CA LYS A 100 -13.89 -1.67 -7.62
C LYS A 100 -12.87 -2.70 -8.13
N THR A 101 -13.22 -3.99 -8.24
CA THR A 101 -12.28 -5.05 -8.63
C THR A 101 -12.60 -5.63 -9.99
N ASP A 102 -11.57 -5.88 -10.80
CA ASP A 102 -11.66 -6.59 -12.06
C ASP A 102 -10.44 -7.49 -12.29
N ARG A 103 -10.26 -8.02 -13.52
CA ARG A 103 -9.12 -8.90 -13.85
C ARG A 103 -7.76 -8.19 -13.84
N ARG A 104 -7.75 -6.86 -13.87
CA ARG A 104 -6.54 -6.03 -13.88
C ARG A 104 -6.19 -5.46 -12.50
N GLY A 105 -6.93 -5.86 -11.45
CA GLY A 105 -6.73 -5.40 -10.09
C GLY A 105 -7.85 -4.51 -9.57
N VAL A 106 -7.52 -3.36 -9.01
CA VAL A 106 -8.44 -2.44 -8.37
C VAL A 106 -8.56 -1.15 -9.17
N ARG A 107 -9.77 -0.59 -9.27
CA ARG A 107 -10.06 0.72 -9.84
C ARG A 107 -10.64 1.65 -8.78
N GLY A 108 -9.94 2.73 -8.45
CA GLY A 108 -10.25 3.63 -7.34
C GLY A 108 -9.55 3.25 -6.05
N GLY A 109 -9.77 4.04 -4.99
CA GLY A 109 -9.09 3.84 -3.71
C GLY A 109 -9.58 2.60 -2.96
N PRO A 110 -8.65 1.77 -2.43
CA PRO A 110 -8.96 0.79 -1.41
C PRO A 110 -9.58 1.40 -0.15
N ASP A 111 -10.24 0.59 0.67
CA ASP A 111 -10.76 1.03 1.97
C ASP A 111 -9.64 1.19 3.00
N PHE A 112 -8.66 0.30 2.97
CA PHE A 112 -7.50 0.26 3.85
C PHE A 112 -6.25 -0.09 3.06
N VAL A 113 -5.13 0.58 3.36
CA VAL A 113 -3.82 0.34 2.73
C VAL A 113 -2.74 0.29 3.78
N VAL A 114 -1.79 -0.63 3.61
CA VAL A 114 -0.54 -0.71 4.37
C VAL A 114 0.64 -0.68 3.42
N GLU A 115 1.62 0.15 3.73
CA GLU A 115 2.97 0.12 3.15
C GLU A 115 3.97 -0.22 4.24
N VAL A 116 4.84 -1.16 3.97
CA VAL A 116 5.94 -1.56 4.86
C VAL A 116 7.21 -0.91 4.35
N LEU A 117 7.76 -0.01 5.14
CA LEU A 117 8.87 0.83 4.69
C LEU A 117 10.19 0.09 4.65
N SER A 118 10.93 0.36 3.60
CA SER A 118 12.34 0.00 3.47
C SER A 118 13.18 1.29 3.32
N PRO A 119 14.48 1.25 3.62
CA PRO A 119 15.35 2.43 3.48
C PRO A 119 15.32 3.07 2.08
N GLY A 120 14.99 2.29 1.04
CA GLY A 120 14.94 2.76 -0.34
C GLY A 120 13.61 3.40 -0.76
N THR A 121 12.50 3.10 -0.07
CA THR A 121 11.16 3.53 -0.47
C THR A 121 10.53 4.58 0.45
N ALA A 122 11.07 4.77 1.65
CA ALA A 122 10.47 5.60 2.69
C ALA A 122 10.00 7.00 2.22
N SER A 123 10.81 7.74 1.44
CA SER A 123 10.40 9.06 0.96
C SER A 123 9.29 9.00 -0.08
N HIS A 124 9.27 7.95 -0.91
CA HIS A 124 8.24 7.72 -1.92
C HIS A 124 6.89 7.44 -1.26
N ASP A 125 6.88 6.53 -0.29
CA ASP A 125 5.67 6.11 0.42
C ASP A 125 5.12 7.21 1.32
N HIS A 126 5.99 7.91 2.06
CA HIS A 126 5.59 9.00 2.95
C HIS A 126 5.00 10.22 2.24
N VAL A 127 5.52 10.57 1.07
CA VAL A 127 5.15 11.83 0.42
C VAL A 127 4.24 11.59 -0.76
N ARG A 128 4.67 10.78 -1.74
CA ARG A 128 3.93 10.62 -3.01
C ARG A 128 2.73 9.71 -2.86
N LYS A 129 2.93 8.50 -2.35
CA LYS A 129 1.81 7.55 -2.18
C LYS A 129 0.77 8.07 -1.19
N ARG A 130 1.19 8.75 -0.11
CA ARG A 130 0.26 9.39 0.81
C ARG A 130 -0.71 10.34 0.08
N GLN A 131 -0.19 11.19 -0.83
CA GLN A 131 -1.03 12.11 -1.61
C GLN A 131 -1.94 11.34 -2.59
N VAL A 132 -1.44 10.27 -3.20
CA VAL A 132 -2.24 9.40 -4.06
C VAL A 132 -3.38 8.76 -3.29
N TYR A 133 -3.10 8.16 -2.12
CA TYR A 133 -4.12 7.51 -1.30
C TYR A 133 -5.13 8.50 -0.73
N GLU A 134 -4.69 9.70 -0.35
CA GLU A 134 -5.59 10.78 0.11
C GLU A 134 -6.62 11.14 -0.97
N ARG A 135 -6.15 11.47 -2.18
CA ARG A 135 -7.03 11.86 -3.30
C ARG A 135 -7.88 10.69 -3.82
N ALA A 136 -7.40 9.45 -3.69
CA ALA A 136 -8.15 8.25 -4.04
C ALA A 136 -9.27 7.93 -3.04
N GLY A 137 -9.30 8.60 -1.89
CA GLY A 137 -10.30 8.38 -0.86
C GLY A 137 -10.04 7.13 -0.02
N VAL A 138 -8.77 6.69 0.10
CA VAL A 138 -8.39 5.62 1.04
C VAL A 138 -8.74 6.07 2.46
N ARG A 139 -9.58 5.28 3.14
CA ARG A 139 -10.16 5.69 4.43
C ARG A 139 -9.16 5.62 5.59
N GLU A 140 -8.25 4.65 5.55
CA GLU A 140 -7.17 4.52 6.52
C GLU A 140 -5.91 4.00 5.82
N TYR A 141 -4.76 4.63 6.10
CA TYR A 141 -3.46 4.33 5.52
C TYR A 141 -2.42 4.18 6.62
N TRP A 142 -1.73 3.05 6.61
CA TRP A 142 -0.69 2.69 7.56
C TRP A 142 0.68 2.67 6.88
N LEU A 143 1.67 3.25 7.58
CA LEU A 143 3.09 3.09 7.28
C LEU A 143 3.72 2.32 8.43
N VAL A 144 4.22 1.14 8.13
CA VAL A 144 4.90 0.28 9.10
C VAL A 144 6.40 0.41 8.91
N HIS A 145 7.13 0.74 9.96
CA HIS A 145 8.58 0.82 10.01
C HIS A 145 9.14 -0.38 10.77
N PRO A 146 9.61 -1.44 10.10
CA PRO A 146 10.13 -2.62 10.79
C PRO A 146 11.35 -2.30 11.65
N VAL A 147 12.30 -1.55 11.10
CA VAL A 147 13.57 -1.21 11.77
C VAL A 147 13.34 -0.32 12.99
N ASP A 148 12.55 0.74 12.84
CA ASP A 148 12.25 1.69 13.92
C ASP A 148 11.17 1.17 14.86
N ARG A 149 10.53 0.04 14.51
CA ARG A 149 9.41 -0.58 15.24
C ARG A 149 8.28 0.41 15.51
N THR A 150 7.93 1.21 14.51
CA THR A 150 6.86 2.20 14.61
C THR A 150 5.78 2.01 13.54
N LEU A 151 4.57 2.41 13.90
CA LEU A 151 3.41 2.49 13.03
C LEU A 151 2.96 3.94 12.93
N THR A 152 2.83 4.43 11.70
CA THR A 152 2.20 5.71 11.40
C THR A 152 0.84 5.47 10.77
N VAL A 153 -0.21 6.02 11.37
CA VAL A 153 -1.60 5.86 10.93
C VAL A 153 -2.14 7.19 10.43
N TYR A 154 -2.65 7.20 9.21
CA TYR A 154 -3.42 8.29 8.63
C TYR A 154 -4.88 7.87 8.47
N ARG A 155 -5.82 8.72 8.92
CA ARG A 155 -7.25 8.53 8.70
C ARG A 155 -7.81 9.66 7.86
N LEU A 156 -8.68 9.29 6.93
CA LEU A 156 -9.33 10.24 6.04
C LEU A 156 -10.52 10.89 6.76
N GLU A 157 -10.42 12.19 6.96
CA GLU A 157 -11.46 13.02 7.56
C GLU A 157 -11.78 14.17 6.61
N GLN A 158 -13.05 14.31 6.22
CA GLN A 158 -13.50 15.36 5.30
C GLN A 158 -12.69 15.42 3.99
N GLY A 159 -12.27 14.26 3.46
CA GLY A 159 -11.53 14.14 2.20
C GLY A 159 -10.03 14.44 2.29
N ARG A 160 -9.48 14.57 3.50
CA ARG A 160 -8.04 14.76 3.74
C ARG A 160 -7.53 13.84 4.85
N PHE A 161 -6.27 13.44 4.75
CA PHE A 161 -5.64 12.77 5.87
C PHE A 161 -5.37 13.76 7.00
N GLY A 162 -5.89 13.44 8.18
CA GLY A 162 -5.65 14.16 9.41
C GLY A 162 -4.19 14.09 9.87
N GLY A 163 -3.91 14.60 11.06
CA GLY A 163 -2.59 14.45 11.68
C GLY A 163 -2.24 12.97 11.85
N ALA A 164 -0.97 12.62 11.54
CA ALA A 164 -0.49 11.26 11.72
C ALA A 164 -0.47 10.88 13.20
N ALA A 165 -1.03 9.72 13.54
CA ALA A 165 -0.79 9.08 14.85
C ALA A 165 0.42 8.15 14.69
N VAL A 166 1.45 8.35 15.51
CA VAL A 166 2.63 7.50 15.53
C VAL A 166 2.68 6.74 16.84
N THR A 167 2.81 5.41 16.75
CA THR A 167 2.86 4.50 17.91
C THR A 167 3.96 3.46 17.72
N GLU A 168 4.37 2.81 18.78
CA GLU A 168 5.24 1.63 18.70
C GLU A 168 4.47 0.41 18.16
N LEU A 169 5.18 -0.51 17.53
CA LEU A 169 4.64 -1.83 17.17
C LEU A 169 4.60 -2.72 18.41
N ALA A 170 3.59 -2.52 19.26
CA ALA A 170 3.43 -3.27 20.51
C ALA A 170 1.95 -3.56 20.78
N GLY A 171 1.67 -4.70 21.42
CA GLY A 171 0.30 -5.11 21.74
C GLY A 171 -0.60 -5.21 20.52
N GLU A 172 -1.75 -4.55 20.53
CA GLU A 172 -2.76 -4.62 19.48
C GLU A 172 -3.12 -3.24 18.94
N THR A 173 -3.24 -3.11 17.63
CA THR A 173 -3.72 -1.90 16.97
C THR A 173 -5.03 -2.18 16.21
N PRO A 174 -6.14 -1.51 16.56
CA PRO A 174 -7.39 -1.65 15.80
C PRO A 174 -7.29 -0.97 14.45
N VAL A 175 -7.81 -1.65 13.41
CA VAL A 175 -8.00 -1.05 12.09
C VAL A 175 -9.31 -0.26 12.11
N GLY A 176 -9.23 1.06 12.19
CA GLY A 176 -10.39 1.92 12.47
C GLY A 176 -11.52 1.83 11.45
N VAL A 177 -11.20 1.51 10.19
CA VAL A 177 -12.18 1.38 9.09
C VAL A 177 -12.73 -0.04 8.91
N LEU A 178 -12.22 -1.02 9.65
CA LEU A 178 -12.64 -2.42 9.62
C LEU A 178 -13.12 -2.85 11.02
N PRO A 179 -14.40 -2.72 11.34
CA PRO A 179 -14.90 -3.02 12.68
C PRO A 179 -14.55 -4.44 13.14
N GLY A 180 -14.00 -4.55 14.34
CA GLY A 180 -13.59 -5.81 14.95
C GLY A 180 -12.27 -6.39 14.44
N VAL A 181 -11.59 -5.72 13.53
CA VAL A 181 -10.25 -6.12 13.05
C VAL A 181 -9.18 -5.41 13.87
N VAL A 182 -8.27 -6.20 14.42
CA VAL A 182 -7.07 -5.72 15.13
C VAL A 182 -5.85 -6.42 14.57
N ILE A 183 -4.70 -5.75 14.62
CA ILE A 183 -3.40 -6.32 14.28
C ILE A 183 -2.58 -6.43 15.57
N ALA A 184 -2.17 -7.65 15.90
CA ALA A 184 -1.33 -7.97 17.04
C ALA A 184 0.14 -8.01 16.64
N TRP A 185 0.98 -7.23 17.32
CA TRP A 185 2.38 -7.03 16.94
C TRP A 185 3.37 -7.95 17.64
N ASP A 186 3.05 -8.44 18.85
CA ASP A 186 4.02 -9.09 19.73
C ASP A 186 4.68 -10.32 19.09
N ALA A 187 3.90 -11.17 18.40
CA ALA A 187 4.44 -12.35 17.71
C ALA A 187 5.35 -11.98 16.53
N LEU A 188 5.02 -10.89 15.81
CA LEU A 188 5.83 -10.37 14.72
C LEU A 188 7.15 -9.80 15.25
N ILE A 189 7.09 -8.95 16.24
CA ILE A 189 8.28 -8.32 16.85
C ILE A 189 9.23 -9.36 17.43
N GLY A 190 8.69 -10.43 18.04
CA GLY A 190 9.52 -11.55 18.54
C GLY A 190 10.28 -12.27 17.42
N ARG A 191 9.71 -12.39 16.22
CA ARG A 191 10.40 -12.98 15.05
C ARG A 191 11.45 -12.05 14.47
N LEU A 192 11.14 -10.76 14.33
CA LEU A 192 12.09 -9.76 13.82
C LEU A 192 13.34 -9.65 14.72
N ALA A 193 13.17 -9.70 16.05
CA ALA A 193 14.28 -9.66 16.99
C ALA A 193 15.20 -10.89 16.90
N SER A 194 14.67 -12.04 16.46
CA SER A 194 15.45 -13.30 16.33
C SER A 194 16.29 -13.36 15.04
N SER A 195 16.08 -12.47 14.09
CA SER A 195 16.82 -12.43 12.82
C SER A 195 18.04 -11.50 12.84
N GLU A 196 18.27 -10.79 13.94
CA GLU A 196 19.42 -9.88 14.14
C GLU A 196 20.66 -10.58 14.78
N ASP A 197 20.57 -11.86 15.17
CA ASP A 197 21.65 -12.71 15.68
C ASP A 197 22.25 -13.60 14.55
#